data_43048318b3d7a6596feb8f447933fe75
#
_entry.id   43048318b3d7a6596feb8f447933fe75
#
_cell.length_a   1.000
_cell.length_b   1.000
_cell.length_c   1.000
_cell.angle_alpha   90.00
_cell.angle_beta   90.00
_cell.angle_gamma   90.00
#
_symmetry.space_group_name_H-M   'P 1'
#
loop_
_entity.id
_entity.type
_entity.pdbx_description
1 polymer ?
#
loop_
_entity_poly.entity_id
_entity_poly.type
_entity_poly.pdbx_seq_one_letter_code
_entity_poly.pdbx_strand_id
1 'polypeptide(L)'
;MIDLNQNIPVVPPYLIYEQLDGIPVYYNGYKDVLNKTKTLEDIMGYGELQWFILNTLGDYLKAQLPKTYKVLTGEGGLHLGYKKNLSIDMSIFFKRQLSYKTLKNKYTKKIPQVVIEVDTKADPDIFQQSNYYTVKTQQLLDFGVPLVVWLFTDSEKVTIASNDAPWLTLNWSDEITILNHSFSIREVLEEG
;
A
#
# COMPACT_ATOMS: atom_id res chain seq x y z
N MET A 1 -20.89 -34.95 17.36
CA MET A 1 -19.99 -34.09 18.16
C MET A 1 -18.90 -33.62 17.21
N ILE A 2 -18.95 -32.37 16.83
CA ILE A 2 -17.89 -31.74 16.00
C ILE A 2 -16.77 -31.41 16.97
N ASP A 3 -15.57 -31.96 16.70
CA ASP A 3 -14.37 -31.73 17.50
C ASP A 3 -13.89 -30.27 17.29
N LEU A 4 -14.18 -29.41 18.26
CA LEU A 4 -13.85 -27.98 18.26
C LEU A 4 -12.38 -27.68 18.62
N ASN A 5 -11.54 -28.68 18.72
CA ASN A 5 -10.10 -28.56 18.97
C ASN A 5 -9.26 -28.68 17.69
N GLN A 6 -9.60 -27.94 16.64
CA GLN A 6 -8.58 -27.66 15.65
C GLN A 6 -7.60 -26.67 16.30
N ASN A 7 -6.40 -27.16 16.65
CA ASN A 7 -5.24 -26.34 16.97
C ASN A 7 -5.00 -25.38 15.81
N ILE A 8 -5.55 -24.17 15.89
CA ILE A 8 -5.18 -23.10 14.96
C ILE A 8 -3.67 -22.89 15.20
N PRO A 9 -2.81 -23.20 14.23
CA PRO A 9 -1.38 -23.05 14.44
C PRO A 9 -1.10 -21.58 14.76
N VAL A 10 -0.40 -21.35 15.87
CA VAL A 10 0.04 -20.00 16.24
C VAL A 10 1.00 -19.52 15.15
N VAL A 11 0.53 -18.56 14.36
CA VAL A 11 1.34 -18.00 13.28
C VAL A 11 2.46 -17.14 13.88
N PRO A 12 3.74 -17.43 13.56
CA PRO A 12 4.87 -16.68 14.09
C PRO A 12 4.80 -15.19 13.74
N PRO A 13 5.22 -14.29 14.65
CA PRO A 13 5.13 -12.84 14.42
C PRO A 13 5.89 -12.33 13.19
N TYR A 14 6.93 -13.02 12.74
CA TYR A 14 7.70 -12.63 11.55
C TYR A 14 6.92 -12.82 10.23
N LEU A 15 5.79 -13.53 10.26
CA LEU A 15 4.89 -13.69 9.13
C LEU A 15 3.79 -12.61 9.09
N ILE A 16 3.79 -11.69 10.05
CA ILE A 16 2.85 -10.56 10.05
C ILE A 16 3.37 -9.50 9.07
N TYR A 17 2.58 -9.20 8.04
CA TYR A 17 2.83 -8.14 7.09
C TYR A 17 2.56 -6.78 7.71
N GLU A 18 1.37 -6.60 8.31
CA GLU A 18 0.97 -5.36 8.99
C GLU A 18 -0.13 -5.63 10.03
N GLN A 19 -0.57 -4.59 10.75
CA GLN A 19 -1.64 -4.69 11.72
C GLN A 19 -2.75 -3.68 11.43
N LEU A 20 -3.96 -4.18 11.16
CA LEU A 20 -5.18 -3.40 11.00
C LEU A 20 -6.03 -3.49 12.26
N ASP A 21 -6.20 -2.38 12.98
CA ASP A 21 -6.97 -2.32 14.26
C ASP A 21 -6.56 -3.38 15.30
N GLY A 22 -5.25 -3.69 15.33
CA GLY A 22 -4.69 -4.71 16.23
C GLY A 22 -4.86 -6.15 15.74
N ILE A 23 -5.50 -6.35 14.59
CA ILE A 23 -5.63 -7.66 13.94
C ILE A 23 -4.41 -7.87 13.05
N PRO A 24 -3.65 -8.97 13.21
CA PRO A 24 -2.51 -9.24 12.35
C PRO A 24 -2.99 -9.60 10.93
N VAL A 25 -2.38 -8.99 9.95
CA VAL A 25 -2.48 -9.35 8.54
C VAL A 25 -1.19 -10.04 8.15
N TYR A 26 -1.27 -11.23 7.59
CA TYR A 26 -0.10 -12.02 7.24
C TYR A 26 0.32 -11.80 5.79
N TYR A 27 1.58 -12.12 5.48
CA TYR A 27 2.05 -12.15 4.10
C TYR A 27 1.27 -13.15 3.26
N ASN A 28 0.97 -12.78 2.02
CA ASN A 28 0.46 -13.74 1.05
C ASN A 28 1.48 -14.88 0.87
N GLY A 29 1.01 -16.13 0.94
CA GLY A 29 1.87 -17.30 0.93
C GLY A 29 2.46 -17.69 2.30
N TYR A 30 2.08 -17.05 3.41
CA TYR A 30 2.56 -17.42 4.75
C TYR A 30 2.29 -18.89 5.11
N LYS A 31 1.20 -19.47 4.59
CA LYS A 31 0.88 -20.89 4.78
C LYS A 31 1.92 -21.81 4.14
N ASP A 32 2.45 -21.41 2.99
CA ASP A 32 3.52 -22.15 2.30
C ASP A 32 4.81 -22.15 3.13
N VAL A 33 5.11 -21.04 3.81
CA VAL A 33 6.25 -20.95 4.73
C VAL A 33 6.04 -21.84 5.95
N LEU A 34 4.86 -21.86 6.54
CA LEU A 34 4.53 -22.77 7.65
C LEU A 34 4.65 -24.23 7.24
N ASN A 35 4.25 -24.56 6.01
CA ASN A 35 4.33 -25.92 5.45
C ASN A 35 5.74 -26.25 4.92
N LYS A 36 6.71 -25.32 5.00
CA LYS A 36 8.09 -25.47 4.52
C LYS A 36 8.22 -25.74 3.01
N THR A 37 7.25 -25.30 2.23
CA THR A 37 7.28 -25.34 0.75
C THR A 37 7.87 -24.07 0.16
N LYS A 38 7.90 -22.97 0.94
CA LYS A 38 8.58 -21.72 0.64
C LYS A 38 9.38 -21.22 1.84
N THR A 39 10.32 -20.33 1.59
CA THR A 39 11.01 -19.54 2.61
C THR A 39 10.30 -18.22 2.86
N LEU A 40 10.63 -17.53 3.95
CA LEU A 40 10.14 -16.17 4.19
C LEU A 40 10.59 -15.20 3.08
N GLU A 41 11.80 -15.36 2.58
CA GLU A 41 12.41 -14.55 1.53
C GLU A 41 11.62 -14.64 0.22
N ASP A 42 11.03 -15.80 -0.09
CA ASP A 42 10.22 -16.02 -1.29
C ASP A 42 8.91 -15.21 -1.30
N ILE A 43 8.45 -14.71 -0.15
CA ILE A 43 7.17 -14.01 -0.02
C ILE A 43 7.29 -12.55 0.40
N MET A 44 8.49 -12.06 0.72
CA MET A 44 8.70 -10.69 1.20
C MET A 44 9.02 -9.68 0.09
N GLY A 45 9.56 -10.14 -1.04
CA GLY A 45 9.99 -9.26 -2.14
C GLY A 45 8.84 -8.64 -2.93
N TYR A 46 9.12 -7.54 -3.64
CA TYR A 46 8.22 -7.06 -4.69
C TYR A 46 8.26 -8.02 -5.89
N GLY A 47 7.10 -8.29 -6.50
CA GLY A 47 7.05 -8.89 -7.82
C GLY A 47 7.68 -7.95 -8.87
N GLU A 48 8.19 -8.50 -9.98
CA GLU A 48 8.82 -7.73 -11.06
C GLU A 48 7.91 -6.62 -11.59
N LEU A 49 6.63 -6.93 -11.83
CA LEU A 49 5.64 -5.97 -12.33
C LEU A 49 5.38 -4.85 -11.30
N GLN A 50 5.17 -5.19 -10.04
CA GLN A 50 4.96 -4.20 -8.97
C GLN A 50 6.18 -3.28 -8.86
N TRP A 51 7.39 -3.84 -8.90
CA TRP A 51 8.63 -3.07 -8.85
C TRP A 51 8.76 -2.13 -10.05
N PHE A 52 8.48 -2.60 -11.26
CA PHE A 52 8.46 -1.77 -12.48
C PHE A 52 7.47 -0.61 -12.36
N ILE A 53 6.22 -0.88 -11.99
CA ILE A 53 5.17 0.14 -11.83
C ILE A 53 5.60 1.21 -10.81
N LEU A 54 6.09 0.80 -9.65
CA LEU A 54 6.50 1.74 -8.59
C LEU A 54 7.62 2.68 -9.05
N ASN A 55 8.59 2.17 -9.81
CA ASN A 55 9.69 3.00 -10.31
C ASN A 55 9.23 3.92 -11.45
N THR A 56 8.56 3.38 -12.47
CA THR A 56 8.11 4.16 -13.64
C THR A 56 7.14 5.27 -13.22
N LEU A 57 6.09 4.92 -12.47
CA LEU A 57 5.13 5.91 -11.98
C LEU A 57 5.79 6.89 -10.99
N GLY A 58 6.69 6.41 -10.15
CA GLY A 58 7.44 7.24 -9.22
C GLY A 58 8.30 8.29 -9.93
N ASP A 59 9.01 7.91 -10.97
CA ASP A 59 9.86 8.81 -11.75
C ASP A 59 9.02 9.80 -12.57
N TYR A 60 7.92 9.34 -13.17
CA TYR A 60 6.95 10.20 -13.81
C TYR A 60 6.42 11.28 -12.86
N LEU A 61 5.91 10.89 -11.69
CA LEU A 61 5.37 11.85 -10.72
C LEU A 61 6.44 12.81 -10.17
N LYS A 62 7.69 12.35 -9.99
CA LYS A 62 8.83 13.23 -9.62
C LYS A 62 9.10 14.29 -10.68
N ALA A 63 8.92 13.94 -11.97
CA ALA A 63 9.14 14.86 -13.09
C ALA A 63 8.00 15.87 -13.25
N GLN A 64 6.76 15.43 -13.10
CA GLN A 64 5.56 16.22 -13.41
C GLN A 64 5.08 17.08 -12.23
N LEU A 65 5.21 16.60 -11.00
CA LEU A 65 4.69 17.33 -9.85
C LEU A 65 5.55 18.55 -9.48
N PRO A 66 4.93 19.63 -8.94
CA PRO A 66 5.65 20.80 -8.44
C PRO A 66 6.75 20.42 -7.44
N LYS A 67 7.89 21.13 -7.46
CA LYS A 67 9.05 20.90 -6.57
C LYS A 67 8.75 21.10 -5.07
N THR A 68 7.57 21.57 -4.74
CA THR A 68 7.04 21.64 -3.36
C THR A 68 6.67 20.27 -2.81
N TYR A 69 6.50 19.28 -3.67
CA TYR A 69 6.24 17.89 -3.30
C TYR A 69 7.51 17.03 -3.34
N LYS A 70 7.47 15.94 -2.60
CA LYS A 70 8.49 14.89 -2.59
C LYS A 70 7.81 13.54 -2.71
N VAL A 71 8.06 12.86 -3.81
CA VAL A 71 7.62 11.47 -4.04
C VAL A 71 8.65 10.53 -3.41
N LEU A 72 8.17 9.61 -2.60
CA LEU A 72 8.95 8.52 -2.01
C LEU A 72 8.39 7.20 -2.50
N THR A 73 9.25 6.34 -3.03
CA THR A 73 8.93 4.99 -3.53
C THR A 73 9.62 3.94 -2.68
N GLY A 74 9.04 2.77 -2.60
CA GLY A 74 9.49 1.66 -1.74
C GLY A 74 8.71 1.60 -0.43
N GLU A 75 8.77 0.45 0.23
CA GLU A 75 8.02 0.22 1.46
C GLU A 75 8.32 1.26 2.53
N GLY A 76 7.36 2.14 2.76
CA GLY A 76 7.41 3.15 3.82
C GLY A 76 6.50 2.78 4.98
N GLY A 77 6.98 2.92 6.22
CA GLY A 77 6.16 2.64 7.39
C GLY A 77 5.42 3.88 7.90
N LEU A 78 4.10 3.81 8.03
CA LEU A 78 3.26 4.78 8.73
C LEU A 78 2.87 4.26 10.11
N HIS A 79 3.03 5.09 11.14
CA HIS A 79 2.56 4.82 12.49
C HIS A 79 1.29 5.63 12.77
N LEU A 80 0.14 4.99 12.63
CA LEU A 80 -1.16 5.63 12.83
C LEU A 80 -1.56 5.73 14.30
N GLY A 81 -1.01 4.84 15.15
CA GLY A 81 -1.33 4.78 16.56
C GLY A 81 -0.84 3.48 17.21
N TYR A 82 -1.25 3.24 18.45
CA TYR A 82 -0.90 2.00 19.15
C TYR A 82 -1.44 0.78 18.40
N LYS A 83 -0.55 -0.16 18.06
CA LYS A 83 -0.86 -1.35 17.25
C LYS A 83 -1.49 -1.05 15.87
N LYS A 84 -1.21 0.14 15.31
CA LYS A 84 -1.69 0.58 13.99
C LYS A 84 -0.49 1.05 13.18
N ASN A 85 0.23 0.11 12.60
CA ASN A 85 1.36 0.37 11.72
C ASN A 85 1.03 -0.20 10.34
N LEU A 86 1.11 0.65 9.33
CA LEU A 86 0.86 0.27 7.95
C LEU A 86 2.14 0.38 7.13
N SER A 87 2.33 -0.55 6.22
CA SER A 87 3.29 -0.46 5.12
C SER A 87 2.62 0.20 3.93
N ILE A 88 3.31 1.08 3.22
CA ILE A 88 2.83 1.76 2.02
C ILE A 88 3.87 1.70 0.91
N ASP A 89 3.44 1.50 -0.34
CA ASP A 89 4.34 1.31 -1.48
C ASP A 89 4.91 2.63 -1.99
N MET A 90 4.08 3.67 -2.10
CA MET A 90 4.50 4.99 -2.54
C MET A 90 3.75 6.08 -1.78
N SER A 91 4.42 7.20 -1.52
CA SER A 91 3.82 8.34 -0.84
C SER A 91 4.32 9.67 -1.36
N ILE A 92 3.45 10.67 -1.34
CA ILE A 92 3.77 12.04 -1.75
C ILE A 92 3.57 12.95 -0.54
N PHE A 93 4.63 13.64 -0.15
CA PHE A 93 4.63 14.59 0.97
C PHE A 93 4.85 16.01 0.46
N PHE A 94 4.41 17.01 1.24
CA PHE A 94 5.02 18.31 1.09
C PHE A 94 6.51 18.23 1.46
N LYS A 95 7.38 18.75 0.61
CA LYS A 95 8.84 18.73 0.82
C LYS A 95 9.24 19.34 2.18
N ARG A 96 8.50 20.35 2.66
CA ARG A 96 8.72 21.00 3.96
C ARG A 96 8.55 20.06 5.16
N GLN A 97 7.79 18.96 5.00
CA GLN A 97 7.61 17.96 6.07
C GLN A 97 8.83 17.05 6.23
N LEU A 98 9.68 16.96 5.20
CA LEU A 98 10.79 16.02 5.14
C LEU A 98 12.12 16.76 5.21
N SER A 99 12.79 16.69 6.35
CA SER A 99 14.15 17.20 6.52
C SER A 99 15.08 16.09 6.97
N TYR A 100 16.16 15.87 6.26
CA TYR A 100 17.18 14.87 6.62
C TYR A 100 17.61 14.98 8.07
N LYS A 101 17.70 16.21 8.60
CA LYS A 101 18.11 16.47 9.99
C LYS A 101 17.10 15.96 11.04
N THR A 102 15.83 15.79 10.66
CA THR A 102 14.74 15.40 11.58
C THR A 102 14.19 14.00 11.32
N LEU A 103 14.56 13.39 10.18
CA LEU A 103 14.15 12.02 9.87
C LEU A 103 14.87 11.03 10.80
N LYS A 104 14.16 9.98 11.17
CA LYS A 104 14.64 8.91 12.05
C LYS A 104 14.38 7.56 11.38
N ASN A 105 15.18 6.57 11.73
CA ASN A 105 14.95 5.19 11.27
C ASN A 105 13.80 4.53 12.07
N LYS A 106 12.59 5.08 11.89
CA LYS A 106 11.34 4.63 12.52
C LYS A 106 10.18 4.91 11.58
N TYR A 107 9.06 4.23 11.79
CA TYR A 107 7.79 4.53 11.14
C TYR A 107 7.43 6.00 11.36
N THR A 108 7.01 6.66 10.29
CA THR A 108 6.68 8.09 10.34
C THR A 108 5.27 8.31 10.88
N LYS A 109 5.08 9.40 11.62
CA LYS A 109 3.76 9.93 12.01
C LYS A 109 3.35 11.11 11.12
N LYS A 110 4.17 11.45 10.14
CA LYS A 110 3.86 12.54 9.20
C LYS A 110 2.82 12.05 8.21
N ILE A 111 1.84 12.88 7.94
CA ILE A 111 0.73 12.57 7.04
C ILE A 111 1.15 12.91 5.60
N PRO A 112 1.20 11.94 4.68
CA PRO A 112 1.41 12.21 3.26
C PRO A 112 0.18 12.88 2.65
N GLN A 113 0.36 13.57 1.54
CA GLN A 113 -0.73 14.15 0.75
C GLN A 113 -1.41 13.10 -0.12
N VAL A 114 -0.66 12.09 -0.53
CA VAL A 114 -1.16 10.96 -1.32
C VAL A 114 -0.45 9.71 -0.86
N VAL A 115 -1.18 8.62 -0.76
CA VAL A 115 -0.66 7.25 -0.68
C VAL A 115 -1.07 6.52 -1.95
N ILE A 116 -0.13 5.81 -2.57
CA ILE A 116 -0.37 4.94 -3.73
C ILE A 116 0.09 3.55 -3.37
N GLU A 117 -0.80 2.59 -3.54
CA GLU A 117 -0.57 1.16 -3.31
C GLU A 117 -0.67 0.41 -4.64
N VAL A 118 0.17 -0.58 -4.83
CA VAL A 118 0.15 -1.45 -6.03
C VAL A 118 -0.06 -2.87 -5.56
N ASP A 119 -1.23 -3.43 -5.84
CA ASP A 119 -1.67 -4.73 -5.33
C ASP A 119 -1.51 -4.86 -3.80
N THR A 120 -1.31 -6.06 -3.29
CA THR A 120 -1.00 -6.27 -1.87
C THR A 120 -0.18 -7.53 -1.65
N LYS A 121 0.70 -7.47 -0.66
CA LYS A 121 1.37 -8.65 -0.09
C LYS A 121 0.58 -9.29 1.05
N ALA A 122 -0.57 -8.73 1.40
CA ALA A 122 -1.44 -9.29 2.42
C ALA A 122 -2.14 -10.55 1.93
N ASP A 123 -2.25 -11.58 2.80
CA ASP A 123 -3.02 -12.78 2.48
C ASP A 123 -4.52 -12.42 2.39
N PRO A 124 -5.18 -12.67 1.26
CA PRO A 124 -6.57 -12.30 1.04
C PRO A 124 -7.57 -13.09 1.90
N ASP A 125 -7.17 -14.27 2.41
CA ASP A 125 -8.08 -15.16 3.14
C ASP A 125 -8.47 -14.64 4.54
N ILE A 126 -7.66 -13.77 5.14
CA ILE A 126 -7.89 -13.25 6.50
C ILE A 126 -9.00 -12.20 6.52
N PHE A 127 -9.02 -11.40 5.50
CA PHE A 127 -10.13 -10.53 5.16
C PHE A 127 -10.53 -10.94 3.75
N GLN A 128 -11.78 -11.22 3.49
CA GLN A 128 -12.22 -11.32 2.10
C GLN A 128 -11.60 -10.12 1.36
N GLN A 129 -10.93 -10.37 0.27
CA GLN A 129 -10.01 -9.41 -0.40
C GLN A 129 -10.55 -7.96 -0.47
N SER A 130 -11.86 -7.80 -0.75
CA SER A 130 -12.56 -6.52 -0.74
C SER A 130 -12.54 -5.80 0.61
N ASN A 131 -12.48 -6.53 1.71
CA ASN A 131 -12.54 -5.93 3.05
C ASN A 131 -11.18 -5.36 3.49
N TYR A 132 -10.06 -6.01 3.11
CA TYR A 132 -8.72 -5.52 3.40
C TYR A 132 -8.47 -4.15 2.78
N TYR A 133 -8.72 -3.99 1.47
CA TYR A 133 -8.52 -2.72 0.76
C TYR A 133 -9.38 -1.61 1.37
N THR A 134 -10.64 -1.92 1.66
CA THR A 134 -11.57 -0.96 2.26
C THR A 134 -11.10 -0.51 3.65
N VAL A 135 -10.73 -1.45 4.51
CA VAL A 135 -10.30 -1.14 5.89
C VAL A 135 -8.99 -0.35 5.89
N LYS A 136 -7.99 -0.77 5.11
CA LYS A 136 -6.71 -0.06 5.01
C LYS A 136 -6.89 1.36 4.45
N THR A 137 -7.69 1.49 3.39
CA THR A 137 -8.02 2.79 2.80
C THR A 137 -8.69 3.70 3.84
N GLN A 138 -9.70 3.22 4.53
CA GLN A 138 -10.40 4.01 5.54
C GLN A 138 -9.46 4.42 6.68
N GLN A 139 -8.58 3.54 7.15
CA GLN A 139 -7.59 3.89 8.19
C GLN A 139 -6.61 4.97 7.72
N LEU A 140 -6.19 4.95 6.46
CA LEU A 140 -5.34 6.00 5.89
C LEU A 140 -6.08 7.34 5.81
N LEU A 141 -7.33 7.33 5.37
CA LEU A 141 -8.18 8.52 5.31
C LEU A 141 -8.46 9.08 6.71
N ASP A 142 -8.78 8.23 7.68
CA ASP A 142 -9.00 8.61 9.09
C ASP A 142 -7.73 9.16 9.75
N PHE A 143 -6.56 8.69 9.33
CA PHE A 143 -5.27 9.23 9.77
C PHE A 143 -5.00 10.63 9.20
N GLY A 144 -5.79 11.06 8.21
CA GLY A 144 -5.73 12.37 7.57
C GLY A 144 -5.02 12.40 6.23
N VAL A 145 -4.77 11.25 5.59
CA VAL A 145 -4.30 11.20 4.20
C VAL A 145 -5.41 11.71 3.28
N PRO A 146 -5.20 12.79 2.50
CA PRO A 146 -6.26 13.35 1.68
C PRO A 146 -6.69 12.45 0.51
N LEU A 147 -5.75 11.68 -0.05
CA LEU A 147 -5.97 10.87 -1.24
C LEU A 147 -5.25 9.52 -1.14
N VAL A 148 -5.99 8.45 -1.35
CA VAL A 148 -5.45 7.09 -1.44
C VAL A 148 -5.77 6.53 -2.82
N VAL A 149 -4.77 5.97 -3.48
CA VAL A 149 -4.88 5.40 -4.84
C VAL A 149 -4.41 3.95 -4.78
N TRP A 150 -5.23 3.04 -5.29
CA TRP A 150 -4.89 1.63 -5.45
C TRP A 150 -4.77 1.27 -6.91
N LEU A 151 -3.68 0.63 -7.29
CA LEU A 151 -3.47 0.06 -8.62
C LEU A 151 -3.58 -1.46 -8.53
N PHE A 152 -4.51 -2.04 -9.28
CA PHE A 152 -4.74 -3.48 -9.36
C PHE A 152 -4.21 -4.00 -10.69
N THR A 153 -3.13 -4.79 -10.65
CA THR A 153 -2.42 -5.22 -11.85
C THR A 153 -3.20 -6.25 -12.65
N ASP A 154 -3.85 -7.22 -12.00
CA ASP A 154 -4.60 -8.29 -12.67
C ASP A 154 -5.81 -7.78 -13.47
N SER A 155 -6.47 -6.74 -12.98
CA SER A 155 -7.68 -6.17 -13.60
C SER A 155 -7.44 -4.89 -14.36
N GLU A 156 -6.21 -4.33 -14.28
CA GLU A 156 -5.85 -3.02 -14.81
C GLU A 156 -6.83 -1.92 -14.39
N LYS A 157 -7.19 -1.94 -13.09
CA LYS A 157 -8.07 -0.96 -12.48
C LYS A 157 -7.30 -0.05 -11.54
N VAL A 158 -7.79 1.17 -11.39
CA VAL A 158 -7.34 2.12 -10.39
C VAL A 158 -8.52 2.55 -9.53
N THR A 159 -8.37 2.47 -8.21
CA THR A 159 -9.36 3.01 -7.26
C THR A 159 -8.79 4.25 -6.60
N ILE A 160 -9.57 5.31 -6.61
CA ILE A 160 -9.25 6.62 -6.02
C ILE A 160 -10.21 6.86 -4.86
N ALA A 161 -9.68 7.12 -3.68
CA ALA A 161 -10.45 7.31 -2.46
C ALA A 161 -10.05 8.60 -1.74
N SER A 162 -11.05 9.35 -1.32
CA SER A 162 -10.93 10.54 -0.45
C SER A 162 -12.09 10.60 0.53
N ASN A 163 -12.01 11.47 1.54
CA ASN A 163 -13.14 11.71 2.43
C ASN A 163 -14.20 12.65 1.82
N ASP A 164 -13.84 13.39 0.79
CA ASP A 164 -14.69 14.47 0.25
C ASP A 164 -15.56 14.02 -0.92
N ALA A 165 -15.38 12.80 -1.43
CA ALA A 165 -16.11 12.26 -2.57
C ALA A 165 -16.29 10.74 -2.46
N PRO A 166 -17.30 10.16 -3.15
CA PRO A 166 -17.40 8.71 -3.31
C PRO A 166 -16.12 8.13 -3.93
N TRP A 167 -15.73 6.96 -3.46
CA TRP A 167 -14.59 6.25 -4.05
C TRP A 167 -14.91 5.84 -5.48
N LEU A 168 -13.97 6.04 -6.37
CA LEU A 168 -14.13 5.84 -7.81
C LEU A 168 -13.16 4.77 -8.30
N THR A 169 -13.67 3.79 -9.05
CA THR A 169 -12.83 2.79 -9.74
C THR A 169 -12.93 2.98 -11.24
N LEU A 170 -11.79 3.14 -11.88
CA LEU A 170 -11.58 3.42 -13.29
C LEU A 170 -10.69 2.35 -13.93
N ASN A 171 -10.57 2.36 -15.27
CA ASN A 171 -9.54 1.58 -15.96
C ASN A 171 -8.19 2.33 -15.93
N TRP A 172 -7.09 1.63 -16.13
CA TRP A 172 -5.77 2.27 -16.26
C TRP A 172 -5.66 3.19 -17.47
N SER A 173 -6.51 2.99 -18.50
CA SER A 173 -6.60 3.85 -19.68
C SER A 173 -7.40 5.14 -19.44
N ASP A 174 -8.15 5.22 -18.35
CA ASP A 174 -8.93 6.41 -18.04
C ASP A 174 -8.04 7.47 -17.38
N GLU A 175 -8.36 8.75 -17.59
CA GLU A 175 -7.66 9.85 -16.96
C GLU A 175 -7.94 9.91 -15.46
N ILE A 176 -6.88 9.99 -14.65
CA ILE A 176 -6.94 10.23 -13.22
C ILE A 176 -6.22 11.52 -12.86
N THR A 177 -6.57 12.12 -11.72
CA THR A 177 -5.93 13.35 -11.24
C THR A 177 -5.28 13.15 -9.88
N ILE A 178 -3.98 13.42 -9.78
CA ILE A 178 -3.22 13.43 -8.53
C ILE A 178 -2.60 14.82 -8.34
N LEU A 179 -2.96 15.53 -7.28
CA LEU A 179 -2.42 16.86 -6.93
C LEU A 179 -2.48 17.86 -8.10
N ASN A 180 -3.64 17.95 -8.76
CA ASN A 180 -3.92 18.81 -9.93
C ASN A 180 -3.12 18.43 -11.20
N HIS A 181 -2.56 17.25 -11.28
CA HIS A 181 -1.92 16.72 -12.46
C HIS A 181 -2.72 15.53 -12.98
N SER A 182 -3.18 15.59 -14.22
CA SER A 182 -4.00 14.56 -14.87
C SER A 182 -3.17 13.73 -15.84
N PHE A 183 -3.37 12.42 -15.82
CA PHE A 183 -2.68 11.44 -16.67
C PHE A 183 -3.42 10.10 -16.66
N SER A 184 -3.09 9.19 -17.55
CA SER A 184 -3.54 7.79 -17.48
C SER A 184 -2.38 6.89 -17.01
N ILE A 185 -2.70 5.89 -16.19
CA ILE A 185 -1.69 4.92 -15.70
C ILE A 185 -1.08 4.16 -16.89
N ARG A 186 -1.92 3.75 -17.86
CA ARG A 186 -1.48 3.00 -19.03
C ARG A 186 -0.43 3.79 -19.83
N GLU A 187 -0.70 5.04 -20.18
CA GLU A 187 0.23 5.87 -20.95
C GLU A 187 1.58 6.00 -20.22
N VAL A 188 1.55 6.26 -18.91
CA VAL A 188 2.79 6.37 -18.12
C VAL A 188 3.63 5.09 -18.15
N LEU A 189 2.97 3.92 -18.09
CA LEU A 189 3.68 2.63 -18.09
C LEU A 189 4.17 2.20 -19.48
N GLU A 190 3.52 2.63 -20.56
CA GLU A 190 3.88 2.32 -21.94
C GLU A 190 4.98 3.26 -22.50
N GLU A 191 5.07 4.50 -21.98
CA GLU A 191 6.06 5.49 -22.41
C GLU A 191 7.37 5.44 -21.60
N GLY A 192 7.38 4.79 -20.44
CA GLY A 192 8.52 4.64 -19.52
C GLY A 192 9.27 3.34 -19.76
#